data_0bfb494bf6abb5bcce956fbe7f32480a
#
_entry.id   0bfb494bf6abb5bcce956fbe7f32480a
#
_cell.length_a   1.000
_cell.length_b   1.000
_cell.length_c   1.000
_cell.angle_alpha   90.00
_cell.angle_beta   90.00
_cell.angle_gamma   90.00
#
_symmetry.space_group_name_H-M   'P 1'
#
loop_
_entity.id
_entity.type
_entity.pdbx_description
1 polymer ?
#
loop_
_entity_poly.entity_id
_entity_poly.type
_entity_poly.pdbx_seq_one_letter_code
_entity_poly.pdbx_strand_id
1 'polypeptide(L)'
;MQKISIRTSKRIELVDITGEILDIVTKSNIKEGVCLVFCPHTTAGLTINENADPSVRKDITNALNKLVPENAGYTHSEGNADSHIKSSLFGSSLTIFVKDRQLAFGTWQGIYFCESDGPRSREMWVKVI
;
A
#
# COMPACT_ATOMS: atom_id res chain seq x y z
N MET A 1 -14.94 9.27 -6.35
CA MET A 1 -13.56 8.92 -6.00
C MET A 1 -13.09 9.85 -4.89
N GLN A 2 -12.52 9.28 -3.84
CA GLN A 2 -11.95 10.04 -2.75
C GLN A 2 -10.42 9.98 -2.80
N LYS A 3 -9.77 11.06 -2.42
CA LYS A 3 -8.31 11.13 -2.24
C LYS A 3 -7.99 11.13 -0.75
N ILE A 4 -7.08 10.26 -0.32
CA ILE A 4 -6.61 10.19 1.05
C ILE A 4 -5.15 10.61 1.08
N SER A 5 -4.81 11.51 2.01
CA SER A 5 -3.43 11.92 2.24
C SER A 5 -2.77 11.01 3.26
N ILE A 6 -1.53 10.60 2.98
CA ILE A 6 -0.68 9.84 3.90
C ILE A 6 0.63 10.59 4.05
N ARG A 7 1.10 10.70 5.29
CA ARG A 7 2.44 11.19 5.59
C ARG A 7 3.30 10.01 6.03
N THR A 8 4.29 9.64 5.22
CA THR A 8 5.24 8.59 5.59
C THR A 8 6.39 9.15 6.43
N SER A 9 6.99 8.31 7.27
CA SER A 9 7.97 8.72 8.27
C SER A 9 9.37 8.15 8.03
N LYS A 10 9.49 7.16 7.16
CA LYS A 10 10.76 6.47 6.84
C LYS A 10 10.93 6.35 5.34
N ARG A 11 12.17 6.07 4.89
CA ARG A 11 12.44 5.80 3.49
C ARG A 11 11.68 4.58 3.00
N ILE A 12 11.75 3.48 3.74
CA ILE A 12 11.02 2.24 3.49
C ILE A 12 10.06 2.01 4.64
N GLU A 13 8.76 1.92 4.32
CA GLU A 13 7.72 1.80 5.34
C GLU A 13 6.47 1.14 4.76
N LEU A 14 5.96 0.11 5.43
CA LEU A 14 4.64 -0.45 5.17
C LEU A 14 3.65 0.17 6.16
N VAL A 15 2.81 1.05 5.69
CA VAL A 15 1.82 1.77 6.51
C VAL A 15 0.49 1.05 6.43
N ASP A 16 -0.02 0.58 7.56
CA ASP A 16 -1.35 -0.04 7.63
C ASP A 16 -2.42 1.04 7.42
N ILE A 17 -3.18 0.91 6.35
CA ILE A 17 -4.25 1.85 5.97
C ILE A 17 -5.62 1.22 6.00
N THR A 18 -5.74 0.04 6.61
CA THR A 18 -7.00 -0.71 6.67
C THR A 18 -8.14 0.13 7.27
N GLY A 19 -7.84 0.84 8.36
CA GLY A 19 -8.85 1.66 9.05
C GLY A 19 -9.39 2.80 8.20
N GLU A 20 -8.53 3.50 7.48
CA GLU A 20 -8.91 4.60 6.58
C GLU A 20 -9.78 4.11 5.43
N ILE A 21 -9.42 2.96 4.84
CA ILE A 21 -10.20 2.36 3.75
C ILE A 21 -11.55 1.86 4.26
N LEU A 22 -11.57 1.20 5.41
CA LEU A 22 -12.80 0.70 6.03
C LEU A 22 -13.77 1.85 6.32
N ASP A 23 -13.28 2.97 6.80
CA ASP A 23 -14.09 4.16 7.08
C ASP A 23 -14.79 4.67 5.80
N ILE A 24 -14.09 4.73 4.69
CA ILE A 24 -14.66 5.11 3.40
C ILE A 24 -15.72 4.11 2.95
N VAL A 25 -15.45 2.82 3.06
CA VAL A 25 -16.40 1.76 2.69
C VAL A 25 -17.68 1.87 3.51
N THR A 26 -17.55 2.05 4.81
CA THR A 26 -18.71 2.19 5.71
C THR A 26 -19.54 3.42 5.36
N LYS A 27 -18.90 4.55 5.13
CA LYS A 27 -19.58 5.82 4.79
C LYS A 27 -20.20 5.83 3.40
N SER A 28 -19.77 4.96 2.50
CA SER A 28 -20.34 4.87 1.15
C SER A 28 -21.78 4.36 1.13
N ASN A 29 -22.23 3.69 2.19
CA ASN A 29 -23.52 3.01 2.30
C ASN A 29 -23.73 1.89 1.26
N ILE A 30 -22.71 1.47 0.55
CA ILE A 30 -22.76 0.35 -0.39
C ILE A 30 -22.67 -0.95 0.42
N LYS A 31 -23.71 -1.77 0.35
CA LYS A 31 -23.79 -3.04 1.09
C LYS A 31 -22.98 -4.12 0.44
N GLU A 32 -23.04 -4.23 -0.87
CA GLU A 32 -22.29 -5.19 -1.68
C GLU A 32 -21.72 -4.48 -2.91
N GLY A 33 -20.46 -4.73 -3.17
CA GLY A 33 -19.78 -4.08 -4.27
C GLY A 33 -18.30 -4.32 -4.26
N VAL A 34 -17.55 -3.36 -4.76
CA VAL A 34 -16.11 -3.41 -4.91
C VAL A 34 -15.49 -2.11 -4.41
N CYS A 35 -14.44 -2.24 -3.62
CA CYS A 35 -13.57 -1.14 -3.23
C CYS A 35 -12.31 -1.19 -4.08
N LEU A 36 -12.04 -0.11 -4.81
CA LEU A 36 -10.83 0.08 -5.59
C LEU A 36 -9.91 1.04 -4.86
N VAL A 37 -8.65 0.64 -4.67
CA VAL A 37 -7.61 1.48 -4.07
C VAL A 37 -6.48 1.63 -5.08
N PHE A 38 -6.08 2.85 -5.36
CA PHE A 38 -5.06 3.14 -6.36
C PHE A 38 -3.97 4.05 -5.78
N CYS A 39 -2.72 3.69 -6.05
CA CYS A 39 -1.53 4.44 -5.67
C CYS A 39 -1.01 5.21 -6.89
N PRO A 40 -1.15 6.55 -6.94
CA PRO A 40 -0.72 7.36 -8.08
C PRO A 40 0.76 7.78 -7.99
N HIS A 41 1.63 6.86 -7.57
CA HIS A 41 3.05 7.14 -7.38
C HIS A 41 3.91 6.07 -8.04
N THR A 42 5.14 6.43 -8.43
CA THR A 42 6.09 5.50 -9.06
C THR A 42 7.10 4.91 -8.07
N THR A 43 7.16 5.41 -6.85
CA THR A 43 8.09 4.95 -5.80
C THR A 43 7.37 4.50 -4.53
N ALA A 44 6.09 4.19 -4.65
CA ALA A 44 5.26 3.59 -3.63
C ALA A 44 4.26 2.65 -4.29
N GLY A 45 3.67 1.76 -3.53
CA GLY A 45 2.70 0.79 -4.02
C GLY A 45 1.71 0.37 -2.95
N LEU A 46 0.96 -0.68 -3.24
CA LEU A 46 -0.06 -1.22 -2.35
C LEU A 46 0.08 -2.73 -2.24
N THR A 47 -0.23 -3.28 -1.09
CA THR A 47 -0.34 -4.73 -0.92
C THR A 47 -1.37 -5.09 0.13
N ILE A 48 -1.79 -6.35 0.13
CA ILE A 48 -2.61 -6.96 1.17
C ILE A 48 -1.80 -8.11 1.76
N ASN A 49 -1.58 -8.06 3.06
CA ASN A 49 -0.91 -9.13 3.78
C ASN A 49 -1.27 -9.06 5.27
N GLU A 50 -0.65 -9.91 6.08
CA GLU A 50 -0.96 -9.99 7.49
C GLU A 50 -0.67 -8.69 8.23
N ASN A 51 -1.62 -8.23 9.04
CA ASN A 51 -1.46 -7.05 9.89
C ASN A 51 -1.55 -7.33 11.40
N ALA A 52 -1.69 -8.59 11.80
CA ALA A 52 -1.75 -8.98 13.22
C ALA A 52 -0.36 -9.11 13.85
N ASP A 53 0.58 -9.76 13.14
CA ASP A 53 1.95 -9.98 13.61
C ASP A 53 2.92 -9.02 12.93
N PRO A 54 3.51 -8.06 13.68
CA PRO A 54 4.46 -7.09 13.11
C PRO A 54 5.71 -7.73 12.49
N SER A 55 6.06 -8.95 12.88
CA SER A 55 7.23 -9.65 12.33
C SER A 55 7.09 -9.95 10.84
N VAL A 56 5.88 -10.20 10.37
CA VAL A 56 5.62 -10.46 8.94
C VAL A 56 5.97 -9.22 8.12
N ARG A 57 5.52 -8.05 8.53
CA ARG A 57 5.83 -6.77 7.88
C ARG A 57 7.33 -6.50 7.86
N LYS A 58 7.99 -6.76 8.98
CA LYS A 58 9.45 -6.61 9.09
C LYS A 58 10.19 -7.55 8.15
N ASP A 59 9.77 -8.80 8.06
CA ASP A 59 10.39 -9.79 7.18
C ASP A 59 10.20 -9.43 5.70
N ILE A 60 9.02 -8.94 5.31
CA ILE A 60 8.77 -8.46 3.94
C ILE A 60 9.73 -7.31 3.60
N THR A 61 9.85 -6.33 4.48
CA THR A 61 10.74 -5.18 4.27
C THR A 61 12.19 -5.61 4.17
N ASN A 62 12.66 -6.45 5.08
CA ASN A 62 14.04 -6.92 5.09
C ASN A 62 14.37 -7.76 3.85
N ALA A 63 13.47 -8.65 3.45
CA ALA A 63 13.67 -9.50 2.27
C ALA A 63 13.72 -8.67 0.99
N LEU A 64 12.84 -7.69 0.85
CA LEU A 64 12.82 -6.82 -0.32
C LEU A 64 14.07 -5.92 -0.40
N ASN A 65 14.57 -5.44 0.73
CA ASN A 65 15.80 -4.65 0.77
C ASN A 65 17.03 -5.48 0.36
N LYS A 66 17.03 -6.78 0.61
CA LYS A 66 18.09 -7.68 0.14
C LYS A 66 17.94 -8.04 -1.33
N LEU A 67 16.71 -8.29 -1.76
CA LEU A 67 16.40 -8.66 -3.14
C LEU A 67 16.64 -7.51 -4.10
N VAL A 68 16.26 -6.30 -3.69
CA VAL A 68 16.38 -5.06 -4.46
C VAL A 68 17.11 -4.03 -3.58
N PRO A 69 18.45 -4.10 -3.52
CA PRO A 69 19.23 -3.18 -2.69
C PRO A 69 19.21 -1.76 -3.26
N GLU A 70 19.43 -0.78 -2.40
CA GLU A 70 19.42 0.64 -2.77
C GLU A 70 20.50 0.98 -3.82
N ASN A 71 21.66 0.39 -3.67
CA ASN A 71 22.82 0.66 -4.54
C ASN A 71 23.29 -0.64 -5.19
N ALA A 72 22.92 -0.84 -6.45
CA ALA A 72 23.28 -2.07 -7.18
C ALA A 72 23.66 -1.79 -8.64
N GLY A 73 24.27 -0.63 -8.92
CA GLY A 73 24.71 -0.28 -10.26
C GLY A 73 23.59 0.01 -11.24
N TYR A 74 22.51 0.57 -10.76
CA TYR A 74 21.36 0.95 -11.59
C TYR A 74 21.70 2.10 -12.54
N THR A 75 20.95 2.21 -13.65
CA THR A 75 21.15 3.29 -14.63
C THR A 75 20.47 4.60 -14.25
N HIS A 76 19.41 4.55 -13.43
CA HIS A 76 18.69 5.74 -12.99
C HIS A 76 19.58 6.62 -12.11
N SER A 77 19.67 7.92 -12.41
CA SER A 77 20.65 8.81 -11.80
C SER A 77 20.24 9.41 -10.45
N GLU A 78 18.96 9.33 -10.07
CA GLU A 78 18.45 9.97 -8.85
C GLU A 78 18.74 9.16 -7.56
N GLY A 79 19.30 7.95 -7.66
CA GLY A 79 19.64 7.13 -6.52
C GLY A 79 18.46 6.38 -5.89
N ASN A 80 17.30 6.35 -6.55
CA ASN A 80 16.10 5.69 -6.06
C ASN A 80 15.54 4.63 -7.02
N ALA A 81 16.41 4.03 -7.84
CA ALA A 81 15.98 2.97 -8.76
C ALA A 81 15.36 1.78 -8.04
N ASP A 82 15.86 1.40 -6.86
CA ASP A 82 15.28 0.36 -6.04
C ASP A 82 13.82 0.65 -5.65
N SER A 83 13.51 1.92 -5.41
CA SER A 83 12.15 2.36 -5.06
C SER A 83 11.16 2.13 -6.20
N HIS A 84 11.57 2.41 -7.44
CA HIS A 84 10.76 2.13 -8.64
C HIS A 84 10.54 0.64 -8.84
N ILE A 85 11.58 -0.17 -8.63
CA ILE A 85 11.49 -1.62 -8.77
C ILE A 85 10.58 -2.21 -7.69
N LYS A 86 10.76 -1.82 -6.43
CA LYS A 86 9.91 -2.24 -5.31
C LYS A 86 8.45 -1.88 -5.54
N SER A 87 8.18 -0.65 -6.01
CA SER A 87 6.85 -0.19 -6.38
C SER A 87 6.21 -1.11 -7.43
N SER A 88 6.97 -1.51 -8.44
CA SER A 88 6.52 -2.43 -9.48
C SER A 88 6.21 -3.81 -8.94
N LEU A 89 6.98 -4.30 -7.97
CA LEU A 89 6.75 -5.61 -7.33
C LEU A 89 5.49 -5.60 -6.45
N PHE A 90 5.24 -4.53 -5.71
CA PHE A 90 4.01 -4.39 -4.92
C PHE A 90 2.77 -4.23 -5.78
N GLY A 91 2.84 -3.40 -6.81
CA GLY A 91 1.71 -3.03 -7.64
C GLY A 91 1.06 -1.72 -7.22
N SER A 92 0.22 -1.18 -8.10
CA SER A 92 -0.35 0.16 -7.95
C SER A 92 -1.82 0.18 -7.56
N SER A 93 -2.51 -0.96 -7.57
CA SER A 93 -3.94 -1.00 -7.29
C SER A 93 -4.35 -2.27 -6.58
N LEU A 94 -5.43 -2.17 -5.81
CA LEU A 94 -6.07 -3.28 -5.14
C LEU A 94 -7.56 -3.25 -5.44
N THR A 95 -8.15 -4.44 -5.57
CA THR A 95 -9.58 -4.65 -5.68
C THR A 95 -10.04 -5.55 -4.54
N ILE A 96 -10.95 -5.05 -3.71
CA ILE A 96 -11.43 -5.77 -2.54
C ILE A 96 -12.95 -5.81 -2.59
N PHE A 97 -13.55 -6.98 -2.37
CA PHE A 97 -14.99 -7.10 -2.27
C PHE A 97 -15.51 -6.35 -1.04
N VAL A 98 -16.66 -5.76 -1.20
CA VAL A 98 -17.43 -5.15 -0.12
C VAL A 98 -18.65 -6.02 0.14
N LYS A 99 -18.84 -6.42 1.39
CA LYS A 99 -19.99 -7.21 1.84
C LYS A 99 -20.46 -6.68 3.19
N ASP A 100 -21.75 -6.46 3.31
CA ASP A 100 -22.36 -5.92 4.54
C ASP A 100 -21.70 -4.61 5.01
N ARG A 101 -21.34 -3.74 4.07
CA ARG A 101 -20.61 -2.47 4.31
C ARG A 101 -19.23 -2.67 4.94
N GLN A 102 -18.64 -3.84 4.78
CA GLN A 102 -17.33 -4.19 5.31
C GLN A 102 -16.41 -4.61 4.16
N LEU A 103 -15.11 -4.52 4.39
CA LEU A 103 -14.12 -5.12 3.51
C LEU A 103 -14.17 -6.64 3.67
N ALA A 104 -14.36 -7.35 2.56
CA ALA A 104 -14.40 -8.80 2.56
C ALA A 104 -13.01 -9.35 2.22
N PHE A 105 -12.26 -9.72 3.26
CA PHE A 105 -10.97 -10.38 3.11
C PHE A 105 -10.74 -11.38 4.26
N GLY A 106 -9.65 -12.12 4.19
CA GLY A 106 -9.32 -13.13 5.20
C GLY A 106 -9.01 -12.52 6.56
N THR A 107 -9.08 -13.35 7.59
CA THR A 107 -8.91 -12.97 9.00
C THR A 107 -7.63 -12.17 9.27
N TRP A 108 -6.54 -12.54 8.59
CA TRP A 108 -5.22 -11.95 8.84
C TRP A 108 -4.86 -10.83 7.89
N GLN A 109 -5.67 -10.59 6.85
CA GLN A 109 -5.37 -9.59 5.83
C GLN A 109 -5.61 -8.17 6.31
N GLY A 110 -4.68 -7.30 5.98
CA GLY A 110 -4.81 -5.86 6.10
C GLY A 110 -4.26 -5.20 4.84
N ILE A 111 -4.57 -3.93 4.67
CA ILE A 111 -4.16 -3.15 3.50
C ILE A 111 -2.97 -2.28 3.90
N TYR A 112 -1.90 -2.36 3.11
CA TYR A 112 -0.69 -1.56 3.32
C TYR A 112 -0.42 -0.62 2.16
N PHE A 113 -0.09 0.62 2.51
CA PHE A 113 0.60 1.55 1.64
C PHE A 113 2.11 1.29 1.79
N CYS A 114 2.76 0.96 0.68
CA CYS A 114 4.15 0.51 0.66
C CYS A 114 5.05 1.64 0.18
N GLU A 115 5.61 2.41 1.11
CA GLU A 115 6.55 3.48 0.82
C GLU A 115 7.94 2.92 0.53
N SER A 116 8.56 3.34 -0.56
CA SER A 116 9.92 2.93 -0.92
C SER A 116 10.88 4.09 -1.15
N ASP A 117 10.45 5.33 -0.97
CA ASP A 117 11.25 6.54 -1.20
C ASP A 117 10.81 7.71 -0.31
N GLY A 118 10.51 7.39 0.94
CA GLY A 118 10.09 8.37 1.92
C GLY A 118 11.26 8.98 2.72
N PRO A 119 10.96 9.78 3.73
CA PRO A 119 9.61 10.21 4.11
C PRO A 119 9.07 11.31 3.18
N ARG A 120 7.79 11.25 2.89
CA ARG A 120 7.13 12.30 2.10
C ARG A 120 5.60 12.29 2.26
N SER A 121 4.96 13.33 1.74
CA SER A 121 3.52 13.36 1.63
C SER A 121 3.09 12.57 0.39
N ARG A 122 2.17 11.64 0.60
CA ARG A 122 1.62 10.77 -0.44
C ARG A 122 0.11 10.89 -0.48
N GLU A 123 -0.49 10.37 -1.53
CA GLU A 123 -1.94 10.22 -1.59
C GLU A 123 -2.32 8.85 -2.17
N MET A 124 -3.53 8.43 -1.86
CA MET A 124 -4.18 7.28 -2.47
C MET A 124 -5.54 7.72 -2.99
N TRP A 125 -6.00 7.03 -4.01
CA TRP A 125 -7.35 7.24 -4.54
C TRP A 125 -8.20 6.01 -4.23
N VAL A 126 -9.41 6.25 -3.74
CA VAL A 126 -10.33 5.19 -3.34
C VAL A 126 -11.70 5.41 -3.97
N LYS A 127 -12.27 4.34 -4.50
CA LYS A 127 -13.63 4.35 -5.02
C LYS A 127 -14.36 3.08 -4.62
N VAL A 128 -15.58 3.24 -4.12
CA VAL A 128 -16.48 2.13 -3.82
C VAL A 128 -17.62 2.15 -4.83
N ILE A 129 -17.84 1.03 -5.50
CA ILE A 129 -18.89 0.88 -6.51
C ILE A 129 -19.69 -0.40 -6.30
#